data_4dfe6c35435218f37e2dfefc38832335
#
_entry.id   4dfe6c35435218f37e2dfefc38832335
#
_cell.length_a   1.000
_cell.length_b   1.000
_cell.length_c   1.000
_cell.angle_alpha   90.00
_cell.angle_beta   90.00
_cell.angle_gamma   90.00
#
_symmetry.space_group_name_H-M   'P 1'
#
loop_
_entity.id
_entity.type
_entity.pdbx_description
1 polymer ?
#
loop_
_entity_poly.entity_id
_entity_poly.type
_entity_poly.pdbx_seq_one_letter_code
_entity_poly.pdbx_strand_id
1 'polypeptide(L)'
;MAIKVYKPTTNARRNMSVTDYSSLSKVAPEKSLLQPLKKNAGRNSYGRITVRHRGGGNRRKYRVIDFKRQKFDIPATVKTLEYDPNRSAFIALIQYEDGEKSYIIAPQGLKVGDTVVAGPSADIKPGNALPLTAIPTGTFIHNIELYPGRGAQFARSAGNMAQLMAKENGMALLRLPSGELRNVPENCMATVGVVGNQDHENVKIGKAGRKRNMGWRPTVRGSVMNPNDHPHGGGEGKSPVGRPGPCTPWGKPALGYKTRKNHKASDKLIVRRRNGK
;
A
#
# COMPACT_ATOMS: atom_id res chain seq x y z
N MET A 1 16.05 2.13 6.86
CA MET A 1 16.58 2.93 5.72
C MET A 1 16.49 4.39 6.11
N ALA A 2 17.47 5.19 5.75
CA ALA A 2 17.52 6.57 6.18
C ALA A 2 16.74 7.49 5.22
N ILE A 3 16.17 8.57 5.75
CA ILE A 3 15.61 9.65 4.95
C ILE A 3 16.69 10.65 4.66
N LYS A 4 16.89 11.00 3.39
CA LYS A 4 17.79 12.07 2.98
C LYS A 4 17.06 13.40 3.05
N VAL A 5 17.52 14.30 3.92
CA VAL A 5 17.02 15.66 4.05
C VAL A 5 17.87 16.59 3.18
N TYR A 6 17.22 17.50 2.45
CA TYR A 6 17.95 18.48 1.64
C TYR A 6 18.37 19.69 2.46
N LYS A 7 19.51 20.29 2.08
CA LYS A 7 19.95 21.59 2.62
C LYS A 7 18.94 22.68 2.24
N PRO A 8 18.67 23.66 3.10
CA PRO A 8 17.65 24.70 2.88
C PRO A 8 18.12 25.80 1.91
N THR A 9 18.56 25.43 0.72
CA THR A 9 19.06 26.37 -0.31
C THR A 9 17.97 27.15 -1.02
N THR A 10 16.72 26.66 -1.01
CA THR A 10 15.52 27.33 -1.57
C THR A 10 14.31 27.05 -0.70
N ASN A 11 13.23 27.83 -0.85
CA ASN A 11 11.98 27.63 -0.12
C ASN A 11 11.42 26.21 -0.29
N ALA A 12 11.52 25.66 -1.49
CA ALA A 12 11.06 24.28 -1.78
C ALA A 12 11.94 23.22 -1.07
N ARG A 13 13.25 23.44 -0.99
CA ARG A 13 14.20 22.50 -0.36
C ARG A 13 14.20 22.55 1.16
N ARG A 14 13.81 23.68 1.76
CA ARG A 14 13.79 23.86 3.22
C ARG A 14 13.08 22.74 3.97
N ASN A 15 11.95 22.27 3.46
CA ASN A 15 11.14 21.23 4.08
C ASN A 15 11.04 19.95 3.22
N MET A 16 11.99 19.74 2.29
CA MET A 16 11.94 18.58 1.41
C MET A 16 12.85 17.47 1.90
N SER A 17 12.32 16.26 1.91
CA SER A 17 13.10 15.05 2.10
C SER A 17 12.75 14.00 1.04
N VAL A 18 13.59 13.00 0.89
CA VAL A 18 13.41 11.85 0.01
C VAL A 18 13.86 10.59 0.71
N THR A 19 13.30 9.47 0.28
CA THR A 19 13.81 8.15 0.69
C THR A 19 15.25 7.99 0.18
N ASP A 20 16.13 7.44 0.98
CA ASP A 20 17.46 7.06 0.53
C ASP A 20 17.38 5.76 -0.29
N TYR A 21 17.88 5.81 -1.50
CA TYR A 21 17.90 4.67 -2.42
C TYR A 21 19.29 4.01 -2.52
N SER A 22 20.22 4.35 -1.62
CA SER A 22 21.59 3.84 -1.66
C SER A 22 21.68 2.32 -1.51
N SER A 23 20.73 1.72 -0.78
CA SER A 23 20.63 0.27 -0.58
C SER A 23 20.00 -0.49 -1.74
N LEU A 24 19.47 0.21 -2.74
CA LEU A 24 18.83 -0.41 -3.90
C LEU A 24 19.85 -0.67 -5.02
N SER A 25 19.60 -1.74 -5.76
CA SER A 25 20.40 -2.09 -6.94
C SER A 25 20.16 -1.07 -8.06
N LYS A 26 21.27 -0.57 -8.64
CA LYS A 26 21.22 0.39 -9.77
C LYS A 26 21.06 -0.34 -11.10
N VAL A 27 19.94 -1.02 -11.28
CA VAL A 27 19.66 -1.82 -12.49
C VAL A 27 18.35 -1.38 -13.15
N ALA A 28 18.23 -1.64 -14.45
CA ALA A 28 16.96 -1.49 -15.17
C ALA A 28 16.01 -2.63 -14.76
N PRO A 29 14.69 -2.36 -14.70
CA PRO A 29 13.73 -3.39 -14.35
C PRO A 29 13.65 -4.48 -15.43
N GLU A 30 13.35 -5.72 -15.02
CA GLU A 30 13.20 -6.87 -15.90
C GLU A 30 12.09 -6.62 -16.94
N LYS A 31 12.45 -6.68 -18.23
CA LYS A 31 11.54 -6.28 -19.33
C LYS A 31 10.34 -7.20 -19.46
N SER A 32 10.51 -8.50 -19.24
CA SER A 32 9.46 -9.53 -19.32
C SER A 32 8.35 -9.31 -18.29
N LEU A 33 8.68 -8.68 -17.14
CA LEU A 33 7.76 -8.41 -16.04
C LEU A 33 7.18 -6.99 -16.07
N LEU A 34 7.34 -6.25 -17.17
CA LEU A 34 6.79 -4.90 -17.34
C LEU A 34 5.55 -4.90 -18.22
N GLN A 35 4.49 -4.27 -17.72
CA GLN A 35 3.27 -4.05 -18.49
C GLN A 35 2.93 -2.56 -18.63
N PRO A 36 2.27 -2.15 -19.73
CA PRO A 36 1.77 -0.79 -19.87
C PRO A 36 0.72 -0.49 -18.81
N LEU A 37 0.79 0.71 -18.22
CA LEU A 37 -0.18 1.18 -17.23
C LEU A 37 -1.06 2.27 -17.84
N LYS A 38 -2.33 1.95 -18.12
CA LYS A 38 -3.32 2.94 -18.57
C LYS A 38 -3.66 3.90 -17.43
N LYS A 39 -3.75 5.20 -17.74
CA LYS A 39 -4.11 6.26 -16.81
C LYS A 39 -5.57 6.66 -17.01
N ASN A 40 -6.44 6.28 -16.10
CA ASN A 40 -7.86 6.65 -16.17
C ASN A 40 -8.15 8.06 -15.62
N ALA A 41 -7.18 8.71 -14.97
CA ALA A 41 -7.30 10.07 -14.43
C ALA A 41 -8.59 10.30 -13.61
N GLY A 42 -9.01 9.31 -12.83
CA GLY A 42 -10.22 9.37 -11.99
C GLY A 42 -11.54 9.20 -12.75
N ARG A 43 -11.51 8.77 -14.03
CA ARG A 43 -12.73 8.47 -14.82
C ARG A 43 -13.13 7.01 -14.64
N ASN A 44 -14.44 6.77 -14.68
CA ASN A 44 -15.02 5.42 -14.73
C ASN A 44 -15.07 4.89 -16.18
N SER A 45 -15.72 3.73 -16.39
CA SER A 45 -15.92 3.11 -17.73
C SER A 45 -16.70 3.99 -18.70
N TYR A 46 -17.59 4.86 -18.21
CA TYR A 46 -18.36 5.82 -19.00
C TYR A 46 -17.64 7.15 -19.24
N GLY A 47 -16.37 7.29 -18.85
CA GLY A 47 -15.59 8.51 -18.98
C GLY A 47 -15.94 9.63 -17.99
N ARG A 48 -16.87 9.41 -17.07
CA ARG A 48 -17.27 10.39 -16.05
C ARG A 48 -16.27 10.42 -14.90
N ILE A 49 -15.97 11.62 -14.38
CA ILE A 49 -15.09 11.80 -13.23
C ILE A 49 -15.79 11.30 -11.96
N THR A 50 -15.31 10.19 -11.40
CA THR A 50 -15.77 9.62 -10.13
C THR A 50 -14.81 9.93 -8.97
N VAL A 51 -13.54 10.18 -9.27
CA VAL A 51 -12.52 10.61 -8.30
C VAL A 51 -11.88 11.89 -8.80
N ARG A 52 -12.18 13.02 -8.13
CA ARG A 52 -11.66 14.33 -8.50
C ARG A 52 -10.16 14.46 -8.24
N HIS A 53 -9.55 15.47 -8.86
CA HIS A 53 -8.15 15.86 -8.65
C HIS A 53 -7.12 14.77 -8.97
N ARG A 54 -7.43 13.90 -9.92
CA ARG A 54 -6.52 12.88 -10.47
C ARG A 54 -6.18 13.21 -11.91
N GLY A 55 -4.94 12.88 -12.31
CA GLY A 55 -4.47 13.04 -13.69
C GLY A 55 -3.07 13.62 -13.79
N GLY A 56 -2.53 13.58 -15.00
CA GLY A 56 -1.12 13.93 -15.25
C GLY A 56 -0.17 12.93 -14.57
N GLY A 57 0.92 13.45 -14.03
CA GLY A 57 1.97 12.67 -13.39
C GLY A 57 2.94 12.00 -14.38
N ASN A 58 4.04 11.48 -13.85
CA ASN A 58 5.07 10.83 -14.63
C ASN A 58 4.54 9.58 -15.36
N ARG A 59 5.10 9.26 -16.52
CA ARG A 59 4.86 7.97 -17.17
C ARG A 59 5.47 6.86 -16.33
N ARG A 60 4.73 5.77 -16.18
CA ARG A 60 5.12 4.58 -15.40
C ARG A 60 4.73 3.33 -16.16
N LYS A 61 5.52 2.27 -16.00
CA LYS A 61 5.14 0.91 -16.37
C LYS A 61 4.77 0.15 -15.11
N TYR A 62 3.81 -0.74 -15.19
CA TYR A 62 3.45 -1.64 -14.09
C TYR A 62 4.47 -2.76 -14.00
N ARG A 63 4.91 -3.11 -12.80
CA ARG A 63 5.70 -4.30 -12.54
C ARG A 63 4.77 -5.40 -12.06
N VAL A 64 4.81 -6.52 -12.75
CA VAL A 64 4.02 -7.70 -12.37
C VAL A 64 4.64 -8.29 -11.11
N ILE A 65 3.89 -8.24 -10.02
CA ILE A 65 4.32 -8.80 -8.73
C ILE A 65 3.62 -10.12 -8.52
N ASP A 66 4.37 -11.12 -8.11
CA ASP A 66 3.83 -12.39 -7.69
C ASP A 66 3.19 -12.26 -6.29
N PHE A 67 1.88 -12.06 -6.27
CA PHE A 67 1.09 -12.03 -5.04
C PHE A 67 0.57 -13.40 -4.61
N LYS A 68 0.76 -14.42 -5.43
CA LYS A 68 0.23 -15.76 -5.15
C LYS A 68 1.28 -16.71 -4.56
N ARG A 69 2.53 -16.55 -5.00
CA ARG A 69 3.65 -17.41 -4.56
C ARG A 69 3.34 -18.88 -4.68
N GLN A 70 2.89 -19.30 -5.87
CA GLN A 70 2.40 -20.67 -6.12
C GLN A 70 3.50 -21.69 -6.45
N LYS A 71 4.74 -21.27 -6.65
CA LYS A 71 5.88 -22.19 -6.79
C LYS A 71 6.31 -22.65 -5.40
N PHE A 72 5.72 -23.75 -4.96
CA PHE A 72 6.01 -24.31 -3.65
C PHE A 72 7.30 -25.13 -3.64
N ASP A 73 8.02 -25.04 -2.53
CA ASP A 73 9.22 -25.80 -2.19
C ASP A 73 10.39 -25.65 -3.17
N ILE A 74 10.32 -24.68 -4.09
CA ILE A 74 11.40 -24.32 -5.01
C ILE A 74 12.11 -23.10 -4.47
N PRO A 75 13.41 -23.19 -4.12
CA PRO A 75 14.16 -22.06 -3.65
C PRO A 75 14.38 -21.02 -4.75
N ALA A 76 14.31 -19.74 -4.38
CA ALA A 76 14.59 -18.64 -5.27
C ALA A 76 15.61 -17.69 -4.63
N THR A 77 16.60 -17.27 -5.39
CA THR A 77 17.64 -16.33 -4.95
C THR A 77 17.24 -14.89 -5.26
N VAL A 78 17.41 -13.99 -4.31
CA VAL A 78 17.20 -12.55 -4.51
C VAL A 78 18.35 -12.00 -5.36
N LYS A 79 18.05 -11.55 -6.58
CA LYS A 79 19.03 -10.98 -7.52
C LYS A 79 19.20 -9.49 -7.34
N THR A 80 18.09 -8.75 -7.18
CA THR A 80 18.13 -7.29 -7.04
C THR A 80 17.04 -6.79 -6.09
N LEU A 81 17.31 -5.64 -5.47
CA LEU A 81 16.31 -4.83 -4.74
C LEU A 81 16.03 -3.57 -5.54
N GLU A 82 14.78 -3.31 -5.90
CA GLU A 82 14.42 -2.27 -6.84
C GLU A 82 13.34 -1.31 -6.30
N TYR A 83 13.38 -0.08 -6.82
CA TYR A 83 12.32 0.90 -6.65
C TYR A 83 11.16 0.63 -7.61
N ASP A 84 9.92 0.60 -7.11
CA ASP A 84 8.71 0.57 -7.93
C ASP A 84 7.92 1.88 -7.79
N PRO A 85 7.71 2.65 -8.90
CA PRO A 85 6.95 3.89 -8.85
C PRO A 85 5.44 3.68 -8.62
N ASN A 86 4.94 2.44 -8.60
CA ASN A 86 3.52 2.12 -8.46
C ASN A 86 3.11 1.83 -7.02
N ARG A 87 4.08 1.64 -6.13
CA ARG A 87 3.84 1.33 -4.72
C ARG A 87 4.83 2.03 -3.80
N SER A 88 4.50 2.11 -2.53
CA SER A 88 5.39 2.68 -1.51
C SER A 88 6.49 1.72 -1.08
N ALA A 89 6.23 0.41 -1.12
CA ALA A 89 7.19 -0.64 -0.81
C ALA A 89 8.22 -0.82 -1.93
N PHE A 90 9.43 -1.22 -1.58
CA PHE A 90 10.40 -1.73 -2.55
C PHE A 90 10.05 -3.15 -2.97
N ILE A 91 10.58 -3.56 -4.09
CA ILE A 91 10.40 -4.90 -4.66
C ILE A 91 11.74 -5.61 -4.78
N ALA A 92 11.71 -6.92 -4.72
CA ALA A 92 12.87 -7.77 -4.96
C ALA A 92 12.63 -8.60 -6.22
N LEU A 93 13.59 -8.63 -7.13
CA LEU A 93 13.63 -9.59 -8.22
C LEU A 93 14.24 -10.87 -7.67
N ILE A 94 13.47 -11.94 -7.70
CA ILE A 94 13.91 -13.30 -7.36
C ILE A 94 14.05 -14.13 -8.62
N GLN A 95 15.01 -15.04 -8.59
CA GLN A 95 15.20 -16.05 -9.63
C GLN A 95 15.14 -17.43 -8.99
N TYR A 96 14.21 -18.25 -9.46
CA TYR A 96 14.07 -19.65 -9.08
C TYR A 96 15.20 -20.49 -9.69
N GLU A 97 15.43 -21.68 -9.17
CA GLU A 97 16.43 -22.62 -9.69
C GLU A 97 16.16 -23.04 -11.14
N ASP A 98 14.89 -23.05 -11.55
CA ASP A 98 14.47 -23.31 -12.94
C ASP A 98 14.74 -22.14 -13.91
N GLY A 99 15.34 -21.05 -13.43
CA GLY A 99 15.67 -19.86 -14.21
C GLY A 99 14.53 -18.84 -14.32
N GLU A 100 13.29 -19.15 -13.92
CA GLU A 100 12.19 -18.21 -13.95
C GLU A 100 12.42 -17.04 -12.97
N LYS A 101 12.06 -15.84 -13.42
CA LYS A 101 12.17 -14.62 -12.61
C LYS A 101 10.81 -14.12 -12.19
N SER A 102 10.70 -13.62 -10.97
CA SER A 102 9.49 -12.99 -10.45
C SER A 102 9.82 -11.80 -9.56
N TYR A 103 8.93 -10.81 -9.50
CA TYR A 103 9.00 -9.76 -8.49
C TYR A 103 8.18 -10.12 -7.27
N ILE A 104 8.73 -9.88 -6.09
CA ILE A 104 8.02 -9.95 -4.81
C ILE A 104 8.11 -8.61 -4.07
N ILE A 105 7.24 -8.39 -3.08
CA ILE A 105 7.41 -7.27 -2.15
C ILE A 105 8.62 -7.57 -1.28
N ALA A 106 9.55 -6.60 -1.18
CA ALA A 106 10.74 -6.75 -0.36
C ALA A 106 10.41 -6.54 1.13
N PRO A 107 10.55 -7.55 1.99
CA PRO A 107 10.47 -7.37 3.43
C PRO A 107 11.68 -6.60 3.96
N GLN A 108 11.54 -6.11 5.19
CA GLN A 108 12.64 -5.48 5.90
C GLN A 108 13.76 -6.49 6.16
N GLY A 109 14.99 -6.09 5.94
CA GLY A 109 16.19 -6.90 6.20
C GLY A 109 16.59 -7.83 5.05
N LEU A 110 15.75 -8.01 4.02
CA LEU A 110 16.09 -8.81 2.85
C LEU A 110 17.28 -8.19 2.08
N LYS A 111 18.24 -9.03 1.71
CA LYS A 111 19.45 -8.63 0.98
C LYS A 111 19.56 -9.35 -0.35
N VAL A 112 20.36 -8.81 -1.24
CA VAL A 112 20.77 -9.49 -2.48
C VAL A 112 21.59 -10.72 -2.12
N GLY A 113 21.28 -11.86 -2.72
CA GLY A 113 21.89 -13.16 -2.43
C GLY A 113 21.10 -14.02 -1.43
N ASP A 114 20.15 -13.45 -0.69
CA ASP A 114 19.30 -14.23 0.21
C ASP A 114 18.43 -15.22 -0.58
N THR A 115 18.12 -16.35 0.03
CA THR A 115 17.22 -17.36 -0.54
C THR A 115 15.84 -17.22 0.10
N VAL A 116 14.80 -17.26 -0.73
CA VAL A 116 13.39 -17.23 -0.30
C VAL A 116 12.64 -18.43 -0.88
N VAL A 117 11.79 -19.03 -0.05
CA VAL A 117 10.99 -20.20 -0.41
C VAL A 117 9.51 -19.91 -0.16
N ALA A 118 8.63 -20.56 -0.90
CA ALA A 118 7.20 -20.57 -0.64
C ALA A 118 6.74 -21.99 -0.46
N GLY A 119 5.92 -22.28 0.54
CA GLY A 119 5.39 -23.60 0.79
C GLY A 119 5.14 -23.89 2.27
N PRO A 120 4.43 -24.96 2.59
CA PRO A 120 4.14 -25.33 3.98
C PRO A 120 5.38 -25.78 4.76
N SER A 121 6.41 -26.26 4.07
CA SER A 121 7.68 -26.73 4.63
C SER A 121 8.75 -25.63 4.78
N ALA A 122 8.45 -24.40 4.29
CA ALA A 122 9.42 -23.31 4.30
C ALA A 122 9.75 -22.84 5.73
N ASP A 123 11.00 -22.49 5.99
CA ASP A 123 11.45 -21.92 7.27
C ASP A 123 10.73 -20.60 7.58
N ILE A 124 10.59 -20.28 8.87
CA ILE A 124 10.01 -19.02 9.34
C ILE A 124 11.07 -17.91 9.27
N LYS A 125 11.44 -17.53 8.04
CA LYS A 125 12.40 -16.48 7.73
C LYS A 125 11.72 -15.32 6.99
N PRO A 126 12.15 -14.05 7.18
CA PRO A 126 11.60 -12.92 6.43
C PRO A 126 11.71 -13.14 4.92
N GLY A 127 10.56 -13.01 4.21
CA GLY A 127 10.49 -13.22 2.76
C GLY A 127 9.93 -14.56 2.34
N ASN A 128 9.95 -15.58 3.22
CA ASN A 128 9.30 -16.86 2.96
C ASN A 128 7.79 -16.73 3.06
N ALA A 129 7.08 -17.43 2.18
CA ALA A 129 5.62 -17.42 2.12
C ALA A 129 5.08 -18.79 2.55
N LEU A 130 4.23 -18.80 3.56
CA LEU A 130 3.66 -20.01 4.15
C LEU A 130 2.14 -19.87 4.29
N PRO A 131 1.40 -20.98 4.34
CA PRO A 131 0.03 -20.96 4.83
C PRO A 131 0.00 -20.54 6.30
N LEU A 132 -1.04 -19.84 6.75
CA LEU A 132 -1.14 -19.36 8.13
C LEU A 132 -1.12 -20.49 9.16
N THR A 133 -1.53 -21.71 8.75
CA THR A 133 -1.41 -22.93 9.57
C THR A 133 0.03 -23.19 10.02
N ALA A 134 1.01 -22.99 9.15
CA ALA A 134 2.42 -23.29 9.42
C ALA A 134 3.15 -22.15 10.18
N ILE A 135 2.57 -20.94 10.25
CA ILE A 135 3.22 -19.79 10.90
C ILE A 135 2.89 -19.79 12.39
N PRO A 136 3.84 -19.67 13.32
CA PRO A 136 3.55 -19.56 14.76
C PRO A 136 2.74 -18.31 15.13
N THR A 137 1.92 -18.42 16.17
CA THR A 137 1.23 -17.26 16.75
C THR A 137 2.24 -16.25 17.31
N GLY A 138 1.88 -14.98 17.29
CA GLY A 138 2.77 -13.88 17.66
C GLY A 138 3.63 -13.34 16.50
N THR A 139 3.81 -14.10 15.41
CA THR A 139 4.66 -13.72 14.28
C THR A 139 4.08 -12.53 13.52
N PHE A 140 4.97 -11.61 13.09
CA PHE A 140 4.64 -10.54 12.17
C PHE A 140 4.67 -11.04 10.73
N ILE A 141 3.61 -10.76 10.01
CA ILE A 141 3.40 -11.21 8.63
C ILE A 141 2.92 -10.05 7.75
N HIS A 142 3.15 -10.17 6.47
CA HIS A 142 2.68 -9.22 5.46
C HIS A 142 2.24 -9.96 4.20
N ASN A 143 1.77 -9.22 3.21
CA ASN A 143 1.36 -9.80 1.92
C ASN A 143 0.38 -10.98 2.10
N ILE A 144 -0.73 -10.74 2.83
CA ILE A 144 -1.65 -11.76 3.33
C ILE A 144 -2.82 -11.92 2.37
N GLU A 145 -3.18 -13.17 2.07
CA GLU A 145 -4.40 -13.50 1.35
C GLU A 145 -5.65 -13.35 2.24
N LEU A 146 -6.79 -13.07 1.62
CA LEU A 146 -8.11 -13.09 2.27
C LEU A 146 -8.91 -14.34 1.94
N TYR A 147 -8.63 -14.92 0.79
CA TYR A 147 -9.22 -16.15 0.30
C TYR A 147 -8.11 -17.00 -0.33
N PRO A 148 -8.05 -18.29 -0.07
CA PRO A 148 -7.00 -19.14 -0.60
C PRO A 148 -6.88 -19.04 -2.13
N GLY A 149 -5.65 -18.91 -2.63
CA GLY A 149 -5.33 -18.89 -4.06
C GLY A 149 -5.68 -17.60 -4.81
N ARG A 150 -6.30 -16.60 -4.16
CA ARG A 150 -6.60 -15.30 -4.81
C ARG A 150 -5.41 -14.37 -4.88
N GLY A 151 -4.37 -14.65 -4.16
CA GLY A 151 -3.21 -13.77 -4.00
C GLY A 151 -3.40 -12.75 -2.88
N ALA A 152 -2.30 -12.23 -2.42
CA ALA A 152 -2.24 -11.35 -1.26
C ALA A 152 -2.95 -10.01 -1.48
N GLN A 153 -3.68 -9.56 -0.45
CA GLN A 153 -4.45 -8.33 -0.46
C GLN A 153 -4.13 -7.39 0.72
N PHE A 154 -3.77 -7.93 1.90
CA PHE A 154 -3.50 -7.15 3.10
C PHE A 154 -2.00 -6.96 3.35
N ALA A 155 -1.67 -5.87 4.10
CA ALA A 155 -0.32 -5.52 4.56
C ALA A 155 0.73 -5.53 3.43
N ARG A 156 0.50 -4.75 2.36
CA ARG A 156 1.38 -4.66 1.18
C ARG A 156 2.13 -3.33 1.03
N SER A 157 1.71 -2.30 1.76
CA SER A 157 2.34 -0.99 1.70
C SER A 157 3.59 -0.93 2.59
N ALA A 158 4.49 -0.01 2.29
CA ALA A 158 5.71 0.22 3.05
C ALA A 158 5.46 0.29 4.56
N GLY A 159 6.29 -0.39 5.34
CA GLY A 159 6.23 -0.43 6.79
C GLY A 159 5.04 -1.20 7.39
N ASN A 160 4.10 -1.70 6.57
CA ASN A 160 2.93 -2.39 7.07
C ASN A 160 3.25 -3.84 7.45
N MET A 161 2.59 -4.29 8.52
CA MET A 161 2.61 -5.66 9.02
C MET A 161 1.25 -5.99 9.64
N ALA A 162 0.91 -7.25 9.73
CA ALA A 162 -0.13 -7.76 10.59
C ALA A 162 0.48 -8.76 11.57
N GLN A 163 -0.14 -8.97 12.70
CA GLN A 163 0.29 -9.95 13.69
C GLN A 163 -0.69 -11.12 13.72
N LEU A 164 -0.19 -12.34 13.65
CA LEU A 164 -0.98 -13.55 13.84
C LEU A 164 -1.21 -13.76 15.33
N MET A 165 -2.45 -13.60 15.79
CA MET A 165 -2.78 -13.63 17.23
C MET A 165 -3.15 -15.03 17.73
N ALA A 166 -4.02 -15.71 17.00
CA ALA A 166 -4.53 -17.04 17.35
C ALA A 166 -4.95 -17.81 16.10
N LYS A 167 -5.13 -19.11 16.25
CA LYS A 167 -5.68 -20.03 15.24
C LYS A 167 -6.71 -20.92 15.91
N GLU A 168 -7.95 -20.84 15.46
CA GLU A 168 -9.07 -21.59 16.04
C GLU A 168 -10.11 -21.90 14.96
N ASN A 169 -10.68 -23.06 15.00
CA ASN A 169 -11.79 -23.49 14.11
C ASN A 169 -11.53 -23.27 12.62
N GLY A 170 -10.30 -23.54 12.12
CA GLY A 170 -9.93 -23.35 10.72
C GLY A 170 -9.74 -21.88 10.31
N MET A 171 -9.71 -20.96 11.29
CA MET A 171 -9.55 -19.53 11.08
C MET A 171 -8.35 -18.98 11.85
N ALA A 172 -7.60 -18.10 11.22
CA ALA A 172 -6.52 -17.35 11.84
C ALA A 172 -6.99 -15.94 12.23
N LEU A 173 -6.82 -15.57 13.49
CA LEU A 173 -7.11 -14.23 14.00
C LEU A 173 -5.91 -13.32 13.75
N LEU A 174 -6.10 -12.29 12.95
CA LEU A 174 -5.08 -11.32 12.57
C LEU A 174 -5.36 -9.93 13.17
N ARG A 175 -4.34 -9.34 13.77
CA ARG A 175 -4.31 -7.91 14.11
C ARG A 175 -3.74 -7.15 12.93
N LEU A 176 -4.60 -6.41 12.22
CA LEU A 176 -4.24 -5.64 11.04
C LEU A 176 -3.50 -4.33 11.38
N PRO A 177 -2.80 -3.68 10.41
CA PRO A 177 -2.13 -2.40 10.65
C PRO A 177 -3.05 -1.29 11.17
N SER A 178 -4.35 -1.36 10.87
CA SER A 178 -5.37 -0.43 11.38
C SER A 178 -5.75 -0.64 12.85
N GLY A 179 -5.29 -1.73 13.48
CA GLY A 179 -5.72 -2.19 14.80
C GLY A 179 -6.99 -3.05 14.80
N GLU A 180 -7.62 -3.27 13.64
CA GLU A 180 -8.76 -4.18 13.49
C GLU A 180 -8.33 -5.63 13.73
N LEU A 181 -9.11 -6.37 14.52
CA LEU A 181 -8.97 -7.83 14.66
C LEU A 181 -9.93 -8.51 13.69
N ARG A 182 -9.37 -9.36 12.84
CA ARG A 182 -10.12 -10.01 11.78
C ARG A 182 -9.73 -11.47 11.60
N ASN A 183 -10.72 -12.31 11.38
CA ASN A 183 -10.53 -13.71 11.01
C ASN A 183 -10.28 -13.85 9.51
N VAL A 184 -9.36 -14.75 9.16
CA VAL A 184 -9.01 -15.15 7.80
C VAL A 184 -8.87 -16.66 7.78
N PRO A 185 -9.31 -17.37 6.73
CA PRO A 185 -9.09 -18.83 6.63
C PRO A 185 -7.61 -19.17 6.81
N GLU A 186 -7.30 -20.17 7.63
CA GLU A 186 -5.92 -20.53 7.97
C GLU A 186 -5.12 -21.12 6.80
N ASN A 187 -5.80 -21.59 5.73
CA ASN A 187 -5.16 -22.05 4.50
C ASN A 187 -4.69 -20.87 3.60
N CYS A 188 -4.97 -19.62 3.96
CA CYS A 188 -4.48 -18.47 3.23
C CYS A 188 -2.97 -18.30 3.38
N MET A 189 -2.31 -17.93 2.28
CA MET A 189 -0.87 -17.66 2.27
C MET A 189 -0.57 -16.30 2.85
N ALA A 190 0.56 -16.21 3.56
CA ALA A 190 1.14 -14.96 4.04
C ALA A 190 2.66 -15.02 3.96
N THR A 191 3.31 -13.88 3.89
CA THR A 191 4.77 -13.77 3.89
C THR A 191 5.25 -13.34 5.28
N VAL A 192 6.25 -14.02 5.82
CA VAL A 192 6.85 -13.72 7.13
C VAL A 192 7.61 -12.40 7.09
N GLY A 193 7.49 -11.62 8.16
CA GLY A 193 8.21 -10.35 8.35
C GLY A 193 7.36 -9.10 8.08
N VAL A 194 8.01 -7.96 8.07
CA VAL A 194 7.44 -6.62 7.90
C VAL A 194 7.82 -6.08 6.52
N VAL A 195 6.94 -5.36 5.85
CA VAL A 195 7.26 -4.72 4.56
C VAL A 195 8.36 -3.68 4.76
N GLY A 196 9.36 -3.67 3.88
CA GLY A 196 10.46 -2.72 3.90
C GLY A 196 10.03 -1.26 3.66
N ASN A 197 11.02 -0.32 3.67
CA ASN A 197 10.81 1.12 3.47
C ASN A 197 9.88 1.77 4.53
N GLN A 198 10.05 1.42 5.79
CA GLN A 198 9.21 1.89 6.90
C GLN A 198 9.12 3.42 7.02
N ASP A 199 10.20 4.14 6.71
CA ASP A 199 10.25 5.60 6.78
C ASP A 199 9.50 6.33 5.64
N HIS A 200 8.81 5.59 4.76
CA HIS A 200 8.13 6.19 3.60
C HIS A 200 7.13 7.28 3.99
N GLU A 201 6.40 7.11 5.08
CA GLU A 201 5.40 8.07 5.56
C GLU A 201 6.02 9.36 6.10
N ASN A 202 7.26 9.31 6.58
CA ASN A 202 7.99 10.44 7.14
C ASN A 202 8.58 11.37 6.04
N VAL A 203 8.48 10.99 4.76
CA VAL A 203 9.01 11.76 3.63
C VAL A 203 8.17 13.02 3.38
N LYS A 204 8.82 14.18 3.46
CA LYS A 204 8.20 15.49 3.17
C LYS A 204 8.36 15.83 1.69
N ILE A 205 7.23 16.04 1.01
CA ILE A 205 7.20 16.32 -0.44
C ILE A 205 7.89 17.65 -0.78
N GLY A 206 7.69 18.68 0.04
CA GLY A 206 8.35 19.99 -0.01
C GLY A 206 7.82 20.95 -1.07
N LYS A 207 7.31 20.50 -2.22
CA LYS A 207 6.79 21.37 -3.29
C LYS A 207 5.58 20.79 -4.03
N ALA A 208 4.72 21.66 -4.51
CA ALA A 208 3.50 21.32 -5.26
C ALA A 208 3.81 20.55 -6.56
N GLY A 209 4.88 20.91 -7.28
CA GLY A 209 5.29 20.24 -8.51
C GLY A 209 5.58 18.75 -8.31
N ARG A 210 6.16 18.36 -7.17
CA ARG A 210 6.39 16.93 -6.86
C ARG A 210 5.07 16.18 -6.67
N LYS A 211 4.08 16.81 -6.04
CA LYS A 211 2.73 16.26 -5.90
C LYS A 211 2.04 16.13 -7.27
N ARG A 212 2.24 17.12 -8.16
CA ARG A 212 1.77 17.05 -9.56
C ARG A 212 2.38 15.86 -10.31
N ASN A 213 3.69 15.60 -10.15
CA ASN A 213 4.37 14.47 -10.77
C ASN A 213 3.86 13.10 -10.25
N MET A 214 3.27 13.06 -9.06
CA MET A 214 2.61 11.88 -8.50
C MET A 214 1.20 11.65 -9.08
N GLY A 215 0.68 12.55 -9.92
CA GLY A 215 -0.65 12.44 -10.55
C GLY A 215 -1.78 13.12 -9.76
N TRP A 216 -1.45 13.99 -8.82
CA TRP A 216 -2.43 14.80 -8.11
C TRP A 216 -2.59 16.17 -8.77
N ARG A 217 -3.82 16.54 -9.07
CA ARG A 217 -4.14 17.90 -9.54
C ARG A 217 -4.40 18.83 -8.36
N PRO A 218 -4.23 20.15 -8.53
CA PRO A 218 -4.57 21.13 -7.50
C PRO A 218 -6.03 21.01 -7.06
N THR A 219 -6.27 21.29 -5.79
CA THR A 219 -7.61 21.29 -5.18
C THR A 219 -7.95 22.69 -4.71
N VAL A 220 -9.12 23.16 -5.07
CA VAL A 220 -9.70 24.41 -4.58
C VAL A 220 -10.61 24.07 -3.40
N ARG A 221 -10.50 24.81 -2.30
CA ARG A 221 -11.37 24.65 -1.12
C ARG A 221 -12.77 25.19 -1.41
N GLY A 222 -13.81 24.60 -0.84
CA GLY A 222 -15.20 24.98 -1.11
C GLY A 222 -15.55 26.40 -0.70
N SER A 223 -14.90 26.96 0.33
CA SER A 223 -15.15 28.34 0.82
C SER A 223 -14.71 29.47 -0.13
N VAL A 224 -13.99 29.15 -1.22
CA VAL A 224 -13.61 30.13 -2.27
C VAL A 224 -14.34 29.89 -3.58
N MET A 225 -15.36 29.06 -3.56
CA MET A 225 -16.26 28.80 -4.68
C MET A 225 -17.52 29.65 -4.55
N ASN A 226 -18.34 29.67 -5.61
CA ASN A 226 -19.65 30.28 -5.57
C ASN A 226 -20.66 29.42 -4.79
N PRO A 227 -21.77 30.00 -4.30
CA PRO A 227 -22.79 29.27 -3.54
C PRO A 227 -23.42 28.10 -4.30
N ASN A 228 -23.52 28.19 -5.64
CA ASN A 228 -24.04 27.12 -6.50
C ASN A 228 -23.03 25.95 -6.69
N ASP A 229 -21.72 26.19 -6.47
CA ASP A 229 -20.69 25.18 -6.69
C ASP A 229 -20.39 24.35 -5.44
N HIS A 230 -20.58 24.97 -4.25
CA HIS A 230 -20.26 24.30 -2.99
C HIS A 230 -21.12 24.86 -1.84
N PRO A 231 -21.58 24.01 -0.89
CA PRO A 231 -22.33 24.45 0.29
C PRO A 231 -21.61 25.46 1.20
N HIS A 232 -20.27 25.60 1.07
CA HIS A 232 -19.45 26.57 1.79
C HIS A 232 -19.13 27.81 0.95
N GLY A 233 -19.66 27.90 -0.26
CA GLY A 233 -19.38 29.01 -1.18
C GLY A 233 -20.14 30.28 -0.83
N GLY A 234 -19.65 31.41 -1.35
CA GLY A 234 -20.20 32.73 -1.16
C GLY A 234 -19.64 33.52 0.01
N GLY A 235 -20.15 34.75 0.19
CA GLY A 235 -19.73 35.69 1.22
C GLY A 235 -18.58 36.62 0.80
N GLU A 236 -18.29 37.60 1.64
CA GLU A 236 -17.23 38.60 1.46
C GLU A 236 -15.92 38.15 2.13
N GLY A 237 -14.79 38.41 1.46
CA GLY A 237 -13.45 38.16 2.00
C GLY A 237 -13.16 36.73 2.40
N LYS A 238 -12.70 36.52 3.63
CA LYS A 238 -12.42 35.16 4.20
C LYS A 238 -13.65 34.63 4.92
N SER A 239 -14.67 34.26 4.18
CA SER A 239 -15.88 33.68 4.76
C SER A 239 -15.61 32.37 5.52
N PRO A 240 -16.24 32.16 6.69
CA PRO A 240 -16.21 30.91 7.42
C PRO A 240 -17.01 29.82 6.70
N VAL A 241 -16.99 28.61 7.25
CA VAL A 241 -17.79 27.47 6.72
C VAL A 241 -19.29 27.76 6.76
N GLY A 242 -19.77 28.56 7.73
CA GLY A 242 -21.16 28.99 7.86
C GLY A 242 -22.17 27.86 8.14
N ARG A 243 -21.69 26.69 8.63
CA ARG A 243 -22.50 25.51 8.95
C ARG A 243 -21.98 24.86 10.24
N PRO A 244 -22.80 24.04 10.93
CA PRO A 244 -22.36 23.34 12.15
C PRO A 244 -21.14 22.44 11.96
N GLY A 245 -20.88 22.02 10.72
CA GLY A 245 -19.69 21.22 10.37
C GLY A 245 -19.38 21.29 8.88
N PRO A 246 -18.14 20.89 8.49
CA PRO A 246 -17.74 20.89 7.09
C PRO A 246 -18.55 19.88 6.27
N CYS A 247 -18.96 20.30 5.07
CA CYS A 247 -19.72 19.48 4.13
C CYS A 247 -18.91 19.14 2.87
N THR A 248 -19.30 18.04 2.23
CA THR A 248 -18.87 17.72 0.88
C THR A 248 -19.59 18.63 -0.13
N PRO A 249 -19.18 18.70 -1.41
CA PRO A 249 -19.90 19.43 -2.45
C PRO A 249 -21.37 19.02 -2.63
N TRP A 250 -21.70 17.82 -2.19
CA TRP A 250 -23.07 17.27 -2.23
C TRP A 250 -23.85 17.43 -0.92
N GLY A 251 -23.36 18.26 0.00
CA GLY A 251 -24.04 18.57 1.25
C GLY A 251 -23.91 17.54 2.38
N LYS A 252 -23.24 16.41 2.16
CA LYS A 252 -23.02 15.41 3.21
C LYS A 252 -21.90 15.86 4.16
N PRO A 253 -21.95 15.50 5.48
CA PRO A 253 -20.86 15.77 6.40
C PRO A 253 -19.53 15.23 5.86
N ALA A 254 -18.47 16.07 5.88
CA ALA A 254 -17.15 15.70 5.37
C ALA A 254 -16.30 14.94 6.40
N LEU A 255 -16.51 15.18 7.69
CA LEU A 255 -15.76 14.57 8.79
C LEU A 255 -16.70 13.74 9.68
N GLY A 256 -16.19 12.63 10.21
CA GLY A 256 -16.89 11.78 11.18
C GLY A 256 -18.04 10.94 10.62
N TYR A 257 -18.44 11.12 9.39
CA TYR A 257 -19.53 10.35 8.79
C TYR A 257 -19.10 8.92 8.47
N LYS A 258 -19.85 7.93 8.99
CA LYS A 258 -19.59 6.51 8.75
C LYS A 258 -20.11 6.13 7.37
N THR A 259 -19.18 5.94 6.42
CA THR A 259 -19.53 5.60 5.02
C THR A 259 -19.59 4.10 4.73
N ARG A 260 -19.10 3.25 5.65
CA ARG A 260 -19.24 1.80 5.50
C ARG A 260 -20.71 1.40 5.57
N LYS A 261 -21.21 0.70 4.54
CA LYS A 261 -22.55 0.13 4.56
C LYS A 261 -22.68 -0.91 5.66
N ASN A 262 -23.83 -0.94 6.33
CA ASN A 262 -24.15 -1.96 7.32
C ASN A 262 -24.38 -3.33 6.62
N HIS A 263 -24.29 -4.40 7.39
CA HIS A 263 -24.58 -5.77 6.95
C HIS A 263 -23.77 -6.26 5.74
N LYS A 264 -22.48 -5.88 5.67
CA LYS A 264 -21.58 -6.50 4.69
C LYS A 264 -21.24 -7.93 5.08
N ALA A 265 -21.17 -8.84 4.10
CA ALA A 265 -20.75 -10.23 4.33
C ALA A 265 -19.43 -10.36 5.11
N SER A 266 -18.52 -9.39 4.94
CA SER A 266 -17.25 -9.33 5.67
C SER A 266 -17.38 -8.95 7.16
N ASP A 267 -18.56 -8.53 7.64
CA ASP A 267 -18.74 -8.18 9.05
C ASP A 267 -18.63 -9.40 9.97
N LYS A 268 -19.02 -10.59 9.47
CA LYS A 268 -18.86 -11.88 10.17
C LYS A 268 -17.41 -12.22 10.53
N LEU A 269 -16.45 -11.69 9.75
CA LEU A 269 -15.03 -11.94 9.93
C LEU A 269 -14.32 -10.91 10.81
N ILE A 270 -14.99 -9.81 11.18
CA ILE A 270 -14.41 -8.75 12.00
C ILE A 270 -14.79 -9.02 13.47
N VAL A 271 -13.80 -9.40 14.26
CA VAL A 271 -13.98 -9.66 15.69
C VAL A 271 -14.03 -8.34 16.48
N ARG A 272 -13.12 -7.41 16.19
CA ARG A 272 -13.06 -6.09 16.81
C ARG A 272 -12.62 -5.04 15.81
N ARG A 273 -13.40 -3.96 15.70
CA ARG A 273 -13.03 -2.82 14.84
C ARG A 273 -11.93 -1.97 15.49
N ARG A 274 -11.22 -1.16 14.68
CA ARG A 274 -10.13 -0.30 15.14
C ARG A 274 -10.47 0.63 16.31
N ASN A 275 -11.74 1.00 16.47
CA ASN A 275 -12.23 1.92 17.50
C ASN A 275 -12.86 1.19 18.72
N GLY A 276 -12.57 -0.10 18.90
CA GLY A 276 -13.00 -0.84 20.09
C GLY A 276 -14.49 -1.23 20.15
N LYS A 277 -15.24 -1.03 19.07
CA LYS A 277 -16.66 -1.46 18.95
C LYS A 277 -16.81 -2.54 17.91
#